data_25d14850fddecdf1aab59d0164227904
#
_entry.id   25d14850fddecdf1aab59d0164227904
#
_cell.length_a   1.000
_cell.length_b   1.000
_cell.length_c   1.000
_cell.angle_alpha   90.00
_cell.angle_beta   90.00
_cell.angle_gamma   90.00
#
_symmetry.space_group_name_H-M   'P 1'
#
loop_
_entity.id
_entity.type
_entity.pdbx_description
1 polymer ?
#
loop_
_entity_poly.entity_id
_entity_poly.type
_entity_poly.pdbx_seq_one_letter_code
_entity_poly.pdbx_strand_id
1 'polypeptide(L)'
;MSLFLIYIGASNGIANYNECYTNPFNLVRAGIAMYGYCDAWHLEEVAEMKAKLISIRELPAQSTVGYSRLHTLRKKSLVGTVAAGYADGIPLAMSNRGYVLVNGVLCPIIGRISMDYTTILLDNVPEAKTGDEVILFGKQNNSELSIRQWSDAKGTHLHDILCGIGNRVKRIYKQNGAAE
;
A
#
# COMPACT_ATOMS: atom_id res chain seq x y z
N MET A 1 2.39 -43.36 -13.87
CA MET A 1 3.06 -43.15 -12.59
C MET A 1 2.45 -41.94 -11.96
N SER A 2 1.71 -42.08 -10.86
CA SER A 2 1.08 -40.94 -10.16
C SER A 2 2.20 -40.18 -9.46
N LEU A 3 2.44 -38.93 -9.85
CA LEU A 3 3.40 -38.06 -9.19
C LEU A 3 2.73 -37.51 -7.91
N PHE A 4 3.09 -38.05 -6.76
CA PHE A 4 2.65 -37.46 -5.49
C PHE A 4 3.42 -36.17 -5.27
N LEU A 5 2.70 -35.05 -5.08
CA LEU A 5 3.28 -33.77 -4.71
C LEU A 5 3.40 -33.73 -3.19
N ILE A 6 4.63 -33.67 -2.70
CA ILE A 6 4.94 -33.63 -1.26
C ILE A 6 5.60 -32.29 -0.96
N TYR A 7 5.03 -31.51 -0.06
CA TYR A 7 5.54 -30.17 0.26
C TYR A 7 5.38 -29.83 1.76
N ILE A 8 6.27 -29.00 2.25
CA ILE A 8 6.23 -28.44 3.61
C ILE A 8 6.52 -26.94 3.61
N GLY A 9 7.40 -26.46 2.74
CA GLY A 9 7.93 -25.09 2.75
C GLY A 9 6.97 -24.06 2.16
N ALA A 10 6.76 -22.95 2.90
CA ALA A 10 6.29 -21.68 2.37
C ALA A 10 7.49 -20.69 2.33
N SER A 11 7.33 -19.44 1.93
CA SER A 11 8.41 -18.47 1.69
C SER A 11 9.52 -18.48 2.76
N ASN A 12 9.17 -18.32 4.03
CA ASN A 12 10.15 -18.32 5.13
C ASN A 12 10.75 -19.71 5.39
N GLY A 13 9.98 -20.78 5.19
CA GLY A 13 10.49 -22.15 5.29
C GLY A 13 11.56 -22.41 4.22
N ILE A 14 11.25 -22.06 2.97
CA ILE A 14 12.18 -22.20 1.83
C ILE A 14 13.47 -21.39 2.06
N ALA A 15 13.35 -20.20 2.63
CA ALA A 15 14.48 -19.31 2.84
C ALA A 15 15.42 -19.75 3.96
N ASN A 16 14.92 -20.50 4.96
CA ASN A 16 15.68 -20.82 6.18
C ASN A 16 15.99 -22.31 6.34
N TYR A 17 15.33 -23.21 5.59
CA TYR A 17 15.48 -24.66 5.78
C TYR A 17 15.60 -25.38 4.42
N ASN A 18 16.82 -25.87 4.14
CA ASN A 18 17.10 -26.61 2.90
C ASN A 18 16.27 -27.89 2.76
N GLU A 19 15.84 -28.45 3.87
CA GLU A 19 15.00 -29.64 3.92
C GLU A 19 13.65 -29.41 3.20
N CYS A 20 13.18 -28.18 3.10
CA CYS A 20 11.91 -27.86 2.45
C CYS A 20 11.87 -28.14 0.94
N TYR A 21 13.02 -28.30 0.29
CA TYR A 21 13.14 -28.57 -1.14
C TYR A 21 14.10 -29.72 -1.48
N THR A 22 14.38 -30.57 -0.50
CA THR A 22 15.13 -31.82 -0.68
C THR A 22 14.21 -33.03 -0.52
N ASN A 23 14.64 -34.19 -1.02
CA ASN A 23 13.86 -35.44 -0.92
C ASN A 23 13.42 -35.73 0.52
N PRO A 24 12.15 -36.07 0.79
CA PRO A 24 11.09 -36.45 -0.16
C PRO A 24 10.25 -35.29 -0.73
N PHE A 25 10.54 -34.05 -0.37
CA PHE A 25 9.77 -32.89 -0.81
C PHE A 25 10.15 -32.54 -2.26
N ASN A 26 9.15 -32.38 -3.12
CA ASN A 26 9.29 -32.10 -4.55
C ASN A 26 8.45 -30.90 -5.01
N LEU A 27 7.87 -30.17 -4.07
CA LEU A 27 7.10 -28.95 -4.30
C LEU A 27 7.35 -27.94 -3.19
N VAL A 28 7.38 -26.66 -3.52
CA VAL A 28 7.40 -25.54 -2.56
C VAL A 28 6.24 -24.58 -2.82
N ARG A 29 5.82 -23.82 -1.81
CA ARG A 29 4.74 -22.84 -1.92
C ARG A 29 5.30 -21.43 -1.68
N ALA A 30 6.00 -20.88 -2.66
CA ALA A 30 6.41 -19.49 -2.60
C ALA A 30 5.16 -18.59 -2.68
N GLY A 31 4.94 -17.78 -1.65
CA GLY A 31 3.82 -16.85 -1.57
C GLY A 31 4.33 -15.42 -1.48
N ILE A 32 4.51 -14.93 -0.26
CA ILE A 32 4.89 -13.53 -0.01
C ILE A 32 6.25 -13.16 -0.63
N ALA A 33 7.16 -14.10 -0.77
CA ALA A 33 8.45 -13.89 -1.43
C ALA A 33 8.29 -13.51 -2.91
N MET A 34 7.22 -13.95 -3.59
CA MET A 34 6.94 -13.57 -4.97
C MET A 34 6.57 -12.08 -5.11
N TYR A 35 6.16 -11.44 -4.03
CA TYR A 35 5.90 -10.00 -3.96
C TYR A 35 7.10 -9.20 -3.49
N GLY A 36 8.23 -9.86 -3.21
CA GLY A 36 9.44 -9.20 -2.75
C GLY A 36 9.55 -9.10 -1.22
N TYR A 37 8.70 -9.81 -0.47
CA TYR A 37 8.68 -9.72 1.00
C TYR A 37 9.14 -11.03 1.63
N CYS A 38 10.45 -11.15 1.87
CA CYS A 38 11.04 -12.22 2.67
C CYS A 38 12.29 -11.68 3.35
N ASP A 39 12.28 -11.64 4.68
CA ASP A 39 13.36 -11.00 5.45
C ASP A 39 14.71 -11.74 5.32
N ALA A 40 14.69 -13.03 4.96
CA ALA A 40 15.90 -13.83 4.74
C ALA A 40 16.55 -13.59 3.36
N TRP A 41 15.86 -12.93 2.43
CA TRP A 41 16.34 -12.67 1.08
C TRP A 41 16.25 -11.19 0.75
N HIS A 42 17.25 -10.66 0.05
CA HIS A 42 17.20 -9.33 -0.53
C HIS A 42 16.41 -9.38 -1.84
N LEU A 43 15.09 -9.20 -1.73
CA LEU A 43 14.16 -9.20 -2.85
C LEU A 43 13.70 -7.78 -3.17
N GLU A 44 13.37 -7.54 -4.44
CA GLU A 44 12.72 -6.30 -4.85
C GLU A 44 11.21 -6.37 -4.65
N GLU A 45 10.63 -5.33 -4.04
CA GLU A 45 9.18 -5.18 -3.94
C GLU A 45 8.60 -4.94 -5.34
N VAL A 46 7.71 -5.83 -5.79
CA VAL A 46 7.16 -5.80 -7.17
C VAL A 46 5.77 -5.21 -7.25
N ALA A 47 5.11 -5.01 -6.11
CA ALA A 47 3.74 -4.48 -6.08
C ALA A 47 3.75 -2.99 -5.73
N GLU A 48 2.98 -2.21 -6.47
CA GLU A 48 2.69 -0.82 -6.15
C GLU A 48 1.19 -0.55 -6.27
N MET A 49 0.66 0.36 -5.48
CA MET A 49 -0.74 0.80 -5.56
C MET A 49 -0.81 2.30 -5.75
N LYS A 50 -1.55 2.70 -6.77
CA LYS A 50 -1.69 4.09 -7.21
C LYS A 50 -3.15 4.49 -7.25
N ALA A 51 -3.39 5.77 -7.00
CA ALA A 51 -4.69 6.39 -7.15
C ALA A 51 -4.54 7.79 -7.77
N LYS A 52 -5.65 8.50 -7.95
CA LYS A 52 -5.66 9.86 -8.46
C LYS A 52 -6.11 10.85 -7.38
N LEU A 53 -5.47 12.01 -7.38
CA LEU A 53 -5.91 13.17 -6.64
C LEU A 53 -7.10 13.79 -7.39
N ILE A 54 -8.28 13.75 -6.80
CA ILE A 54 -9.52 14.16 -7.48
C ILE A 54 -10.07 15.52 -7.06
N SER A 55 -9.59 16.04 -5.94
CA SER A 55 -9.99 17.36 -5.45
C SER A 55 -8.89 17.94 -4.58
N ILE A 56 -8.68 19.24 -4.69
CA ILE A 56 -7.79 20.02 -3.84
C ILE A 56 -8.60 21.23 -3.35
N ARG A 57 -8.52 21.49 -2.05
CA ARG A 57 -9.21 22.62 -1.41
C ARG A 57 -8.32 23.25 -0.36
N GLU A 58 -8.32 24.55 -0.33
CA GLU A 58 -7.78 25.30 0.79
C GLU A 58 -8.85 25.43 1.88
N LEU A 59 -8.56 24.99 3.08
CA LEU A 59 -9.47 25.01 4.21
C LEU A 59 -8.90 25.89 5.33
N PRO A 60 -9.74 26.72 6.01
CA PRO A 60 -9.27 27.56 7.11
C PRO A 60 -8.89 26.72 8.33
N ALA A 61 -8.13 27.33 9.24
CA ALA A 61 -7.88 26.77 10.57
C ALA A 61 -9.19 26.41 11.29
N GLN A 62 -9.15 25.42 12.15
CA GLN A 62 -10.30 24.86 12.88
C GLN A 62 -11.30 24.09 11.99
N SER A 63 -11.08 23.97 10.69
CA SER A 63 -11.87 23.06 9.85
C SER A 63 -11.68 21.62 10.29
N THR A 64 -12.75 20.84 10.30
CA THR A 64 -12.69 19.41 10.63
C THR A 64 -12.74 18.55 9.36
N VAL A 65 -12.02 17.42 9.36
CA VAL A 65 -11.87 16.54 8.23
C VAL A 65 -12.29 15.10 8.58
N GLY A 66 -13.02 14.48 7.66
CA GLY A 66 -13.44 13.09 7.74
C GLY A 66 -14.64 12.84 8.67
N TYR A 67 -15.12 11.61 8.64
CA TYR A 67 -16.20 11.17 9.52
C TYR A 67 -15.82 11.32 10.99
N SER A 68 -16.83 11.63 11.81
CA SER A 68 -16.67 11.89 13.26
C SER A 68 -15.73 13.06 13.57
N ARG A 69 -15.44 13.93 12.59
CA ARG A 69 -14.53 15.08 12.76
C ARG A 69 -13.19 14.67 13.37
N LEU A 70 -12.64 13.53 12.90
CA LEU A 70 -11.49 12.89 13.52
C LEU A 70 -10.20 13.74 13.46
N HIS A 71 -10.12 14.68 12.52
CA HIS A 71 -8.98 15.59 12.36
C HIS A 71 -9.46 17.04 12.37
N THR A 72 -8.75 17.91 13.09
CA THR A 72 -8.98 19.36 13.07
C THR A 72 -7.72 20.07 12.61
N LEU A 73 -7.84 20.89 11.58
CA LEU A 73 -6.73 21.67 11.04
C LEU A 73 -6.27 22.75 12.03
N ARG A 74 -4.97 22.78 12.32
CA ARG A 74 -4.39 23.78 13.24
C ARG A 74 -4.16 25.14 12.59
N LYS A 75 -3.99 25.17 11.28
CA LYS A 75 -3.77 26.36 10.45
C LYS A 75 -4.56 26.24 9.16
N LYS A 76 -4.63 27.31 8.39
CA LYS A 76 -5.09 27.27 7.00
C LYS A 76 -4.21 26.29 6.23
N SER A 77 -4.79 25.32 5.53
CA SER A 77 -4.07 24.20 4.92
C SER A 77 -4.66 23.79 3.60
N LEU A 78 -3.81 23.27 2.73
CA LEU A 78 -4.17 22.66 1.46
C LEU A 78 -4.51 21.19 1.69
N VAL A 79 -5.72 20.78 1.33
CA VAL A 79 -6.27 19.45 1.59
C VAL A 79 -6.66 18.79 0.28
N GLY A 80 -6.15 17.57 0.07
CA GLY A 80 -6.42 16.75 -1.10
C GLY A 80 -7.37 15.60 -0.79
N THR A 81 -8.18 15.21 -1.80
CA THR A 81 -8.99 13.99 -1.77
C THR A 81 -8.46 13.02 -2.81
N VAL A 82 -8.13 11.82 -2.39
CA VAL A 82 -7.61 10.70 -3.19
C VAL A 82 -8.75 9.74 -3.48
N ALA A 83 -8.87 9.28 -4.74
CA ALA A 83 -9.88 8.33 -5.20
C ALA A 83 -9.50 6.88 -4.82
N ALA A 84 -9.34 6.62 -3.54
CA ALA A 84 -9.15 5.30 -2.97
C ALA A 84 -9.54 5.32 -1.49
N GLY A 85 -10.19 4.27 -1.03
CA GLY A 85 -10.64 4.12 0.35
C GLY A 85 -10.53 2.69 0.86
N TYR A 86 -11.25 2.37 1.96
CA TYR A 86 -11.11 1.04 2.55
C TYR A 86 -11.72 -0.07 1.67
N ALA A 87 -12.64 0.24 0.75
CA ALA A 87 -13.16 -0.75 -0.20
C ALA A 87 -12.14 -1.13 -1.29
N ASP A 88 -11.06 -0.35 -1.42
CA ASP A 88 -9.92 -0.65 -2.29
C ASP A 88 -8.83 -1.44 -1.57
N GLY A 89 -8.97 -1.63 -0.25
CA GLY A 89 -8.01 -2.36 0.58
C GLY A 89 -7.17 -1.48 1.49
N ILE A 90 -7.33 -0.14 1.48
CA ILE A 90 -6.62 0.73 2.43
C ILE A 90 -7.11 0.44 3.85
N PRO A 91 -6.26 0.02 4.79
CA PRO A 91 -6.70 -0.26 6.15
C PRO A 91 -7.29 0.99 6.82
N LEU A 92 -8.46 0.86 7.44
CA LEU A 92 -9.08 1.96 8.19
C LEU A 92 -8.17 2.47 9.32
N ALA A 93 -7.27 1.61 9.82
CA ALA A 93 -6.27 1.94 10.83
C ALA A 93 -5.24 2.99 10.38
N MET A 94 -5.13 3.25 9.05
CA MET A 94 -4.30 4.32 8.49
C MET A 94 -4.87 5.71 8.71
N SER A 95 -6.12 5.85 9.17
CA SER A 95 -6.76 7.13 9.46
C SER A 95 -5.94 7.95 10.47
N ASN A 96 -5.53 9.17 10.12
CA ASN A 96 -4.64 10.06 10.90
C ASN A 96 -3.26 9.47 11.25
N ARG A 97 -2.81 8.39 10.59
CA ARG A 97 -1.55 7.71 10.95
C ARG A 97 -0.65 7.45 9.75
N GLY A 98 -1.22 7.28 8.59
CA GLY A 98 -0.50 6.88 7.40
C GLY A 98 -0.04 8.06 6.55
N TYR A 99 0.71 7.69 5.51
CA TYR A 99 1.20 8.61 4.51
C TYR A 99 0.91 8.07 3.11
N VAL A 100 0.92 8.97 2.14
CA VAL A 100 0.96 8.69 0.71
C VAL A 100 2.07 9.52 0.08
N LEU A 101 2.47 9.23 -1.17
CA LEU A 101 3.36 10.11 -1.93
C LEU A 101 2.55 10.87 -2.98
N VAL A 102 2.83 12.17 -3.08
CA VAL A 102 2.39 13.05 -4.17
C VAL A 102 3.62 13.79 -4.68
N ASN A 103 3.92 13.66 -5.96
CA ASN A 103 5.12 14.25 -6.59
C ASN A 103 6.44 13.87 -5.87
N GLY A 104 6.49 12.68 -5.25
CA GLY A 104 7.65 12.20 -4.49
C GLY A 104 7.74 12.74 -3.06
N VAL A 105 6.75 13.49 -2.58
CA VAL A 105 6.70 14.06 -1.24
C VAL A 105 5.71 13.30 -0.37
N LEU A 106 6.11 12.99 0.87
CA LEU A 106 5.23 12.36 1.86
C LEU A 106 4.13 13.31 2.31
N CYS A 107 2.88 12.90 2.09
CA CYS A 107 1.67 13.62 2.47
C CYS A 107 0.91 12.84 3.54
N PRO A 108 0.68 13.39 4.74
CA PRO A 108 -0.05 12.70 5.79
C PRO A 108 -1.52 12.43 5.40
N ILE A 109 -2.02 11.25 5.76
CA ILE A 109 -3.44 10.94 5.74
C ILE A 109 -4.08 11.63 6.95
N ILE A 110 -5.10 12.44 6.71
CA ILE A 110 -5.83 13.19 7.72
C ILE A 110 -7.32 12.82 7.73
N GLY A 111 -7.90 12.75 8.91
CA GLY A 111 -9.29 12.34 9.09
C GLY A 111 -9.50 10.84 8.90
N ARG A 112 -10.74 10.41 8.97
CA ARG A 112 -11.14 9.02 8.79
C ARG A 112 -11.21 8.67 7.31
N ILE A 113 -10.55 7.59 6.91
CA ILE A 113 -10.67 7.02 5.57
C ILE A 113 -12.11 6.57 5.36
N SER A 114 -12.70 6.93 4.21
CA SER A 114 -14.05 6.50 3.82
C SER A 114 -14.00 5.24 2.94
N MET A 115 -15.16 4.78 2.51
CA MET A 115 -15.28 3.64 1.61
C MET A 115 -14.46 3.83 0.32
N ASP A 116 -14.56 5.03 -0.28
CA ASP A 116 -14.04 5.31 -1.61
C ASP A 116 -12.97 6.39 -1.64
N TYR A 117 -12.72 7.09 -0.51
CA TYR A 117 -11.84 8.25 -0.49
C TYR A 117 -10.93 8.29 0.74
N THR A 118 -9.73 8.80 0.50
CA THR A 118 -8.76 9.15 1.53
C THR A 118 -8.45 10.64 1.43
N THR A 119 -8.45 11.33 2.57
CA THR A 119 -8.09 12.76 2.63
C THR A 119 -6.65 12.90 3.09
N ILE A 120 -5.89 13.79 2.44
CA ILE A 120 -4.46 14.00 2.70
C ILE A 120 -4.15 15.48 2.87
N LEU A 121 -3.08 15.79 3.60
CA LEU A 121 -2.55 17.13 3.74
C LEU A 121 -1.51 17.41 2.67
N LEU A 122 -1.66 18.49 1.92
CA LEU A 122 -0.81 18.89 0.79
C LEU A 122 0.05 20.13 1.06
N ASP A 123 0.17 20.58 2.30
CA ASP A 123 0.92 21.81 2.65
C ASP A 123 2.36 21.81 2.14
N ASN A 124 2.98 20.63 1.99
CA ASN A 124 4.34 20.47 1.47
C ASN A 124 4.41 20.25 -0.04
N VAL A 125 3.27 20.25 -0.74
CA VAL A 125 3.18 20.05 -2.19
C VAL A 125 2.22 21.09 -2.78
N PRO A 126 2.52 22.38 -2.67
CA PRO A 126 1.62 23.47 -3.09
C PRO A 126 1.33 23.46 -4.60
N GLU A 127 2.20 22.85 -5.39
CA GLU A 127 2.08 22.67 -6.83
C GLU A 127 1.20 21.49 -7.26
N ALA A 128 0.71 20.68 -6.31
CA ALA A 128 -0.15 19.54 -6.59
C ALA A 128 -1.40 19.95 -7.38
N LYS A 129 -1.82 19.12 -8.32
CA LYS A 129 -2.97 19.36 -9.21
C LYS A 129 -3.94 18.18 -9.16
N THR A 130 -5.20 18.49 -9.37
CA THR A 130 -6.20 17.45 -9.62
C THR A 130 -5.79 16.63 -10.85
N GLY A 131 -5.82 15.30 -10.72
CA GLY A 131 -5.32 14.37 -11.73
C GLY A 131 -3.92 13.83 -11.44
N ASP A 132 -3.17 14.43 -10.51
CA ASP A 132 -1.86 13.93 -10.11
C ASP A 132 -1.95 12.50 -9.57
N GLU A 133 -0.89 11.73 -9.82
CA GLU A 133 -0.75 10.38 -9.31
C GLU A 133 -0.38 10.41 -7.83
N VAL A 134 -1.10 9.63 -7.05
CA VAL A 134 -0.84 9.42 -5.62
C VAL A 134 -0.38 7.99 -5.42
N ILE A 135 0.77 7.79 -4.81
CA ILE A 135 1.28 6.47 -4.46
C ILE A 135 0.81 6.12 -3.05
N LEU A 136 0.06 5.05 -2.94
CA LEU A 136 -0.43 4.51 -1.68
C LEU A 136 0.60 3.59 -1.03
N PHE A 137 1.32 2.82 -1.84
CA PHE A 137 2.60 2.17 -1.56
C PHE A 137 3.33 1.91 -2.89
N GLY A 138 4.65 1.89 -2.86
CA GLY A 138 5.52 1.78 -4.03
C GLY A 138 6.46 2.97 -4.18
N LYS A 139 6.91 3.24 -5.39
CA LYS A 139 7.95 4.24 -5.69
C LYS A 139 7.41 5.40 -6.51
N GLN A 140 7.88 6.61 -6.21
CA GLN A 140 7.65 7.81 -7.02
C GLN A 140 8.88 8.71 -6.97
N ASN A 141 9.47 8.99 -8.11
CA ASN A 141 10.74 9.71 -8.22
C ASN A 141 11.84 8.99 -7.39
N ASN A 142 12.46 9.69 -6.45
CA ASN A 142 13.48 9.15 -5.55
C ASN A 142 12.91 8.72 -4.18
N SER A 143 11.60 8.71 -4.04
CA SER A 143 10.92 8.37 -2.78
C SER A 143 10.24 7.02 -2.89
N GLU A 144 10.23 6.29 -1.78
CA GLU A 144 9.59 5.00 -1.65
C GLU A 144 8.71 4.97 -0.41
N LEU A 145 7.56 4.33 -0.52
CA LEU A 145 6.61 4.13 0.56
C LEU A 145 6.25 2.65 0.66
N SER A 146 6.77 1.98 1.67
CA SER A 146 6.53 0.54 1.83
C SER A 146 5.10 0.25 2.29
N ILE A 147 4.51 -0.81 1.75
CA ILE A 147 3.23 -1.37 2.21
C ILE A 147 3.27 -1.83 3.68
N ARG A 148 4.47 -2.00 4.26
CA ARG A 148 4.65 -2.38 5.67
C ARG A 148 3.97 -1.39 6.62
N GLN A 149 3.89 -0.10 6.27
CA GLN A 149 3.13 0.87 7.08
C GLN A 149 1.65 0.45 7.29
N TRP A 150 1.06 -0.29 6.33
CA TRP A 150 -0.32 -0.75 6.44
C TRP A 150 -0.44 -1.93 7.40
N SER A 151 0.50 -2.88 7.33
CA SER A 151 0.54 -4.02 8.27
C SER A 151 0.79 -3.55 9.69
N ASP A 152 1.71 -2.60 9.88
CA ASP A 152 2.05 -2.04 11.18
C ASP A 152 0.86 -1.26 11.78
N ALA A 153 0.21 -0.42 10.99
CA ALA A 153 -0.96 0.34 11.43
C ALA A 153 -2.16 -0.57 11.80
N LYS A 154 -2.35 -1.66 11.05
CA LYS A 154 -3.42 -2.64 11.28
C LYS A 154 -3.06 -3.67 12.35
N GLY A 155 -1.77 -3.83 12.70
CA GLY A 155 -1.29 -4.86 13.61
C GLY A 155 -1.43 -6.27 13.04
N THR A 156 -1.09 -6.46 11.75
CA THR A 156 -1.29 -7.72 11.03
C THR A 156 -0.09 -8.04 10.12
N HIS A 157 -0.16 -9.15 9.39
CA HIS A 157 0.86 -9.58 8.44
C HIS A 157 0.61 -9.03 7.05
N LEU A 158 1.67 -8.87 6.24
CA LEU A 158 1.60 -8.42 4.85
C LEU A 158 0.68 -9.27 3.97
N HIS A 159 0.56 -10.58 4.26
CA HIS A 159 -0.37 -11.46 3.55
C HIS A 159 -1.83 -10.97 3.67
N ASP A 160 -2.25 -10.57 4.86
CA ASP A 160 -3.60 -10.05 5.11
C ASP A 160 -3.81 -8.73 4.36
N ILE A 161 -2.79 -7.88 4.29
CA ILE A 161 -2.85 -6.62 3.55
C ILE A 161 -2.98 -6.88 2.04
N LEU A 162 -2.12 -7.70 1.45
CA LEU A 162 -2.17 -8.00 0.02
C LEU A 162 -3.45 -8.69 -0.40
N CYS A 163 -3.96 -9.63 0.41
CA CYS A 163 -5.25 -10.28 0.18
C CYS A 163 -6.43 -9.32 0.34
N GLY A 164 -6.28 -8.28 1.15
CA GLY A 164 -7.30 -7.24 1.37
C GLY A 164 -7.48 -6.27 0.19
N ILE A 165 -6.55 -6.23 -0.77
CA ILE A 165 -6.70 -5.40 -1.96
C ILE A 165 -7.83 -5.96 -2.83
N GLY A 166 -8.93 -5.23 -2.89
CA GLY A 166 -10.19 -5.68 -3.49
C GLY A 166 -10.14 -5.88 -5.01
N ASN A 167 -11.13 -6.58 -5.54
CA ASN A 167 -11.25 -6.86 -6.97
C ASN A 167 -11.58 -5.60 -7.81
N ARG A 168 -12.04 -4.52 -7.18
CA ARG A 168 -12.32 -3.25 -7.86
C ARG A 168 -11.03 -2.49 -8.22
N VAL A 169 -9.91 -2.84 -7.60
CA VAL A 169 -8.58 -2.29 -7.95
C VAL A 169 -8.08 -2.99 -9.20
N LYS A 170 -7.93 -2.24 -10.28
CA LYS A 170 -7.40 -2.76 -11.54
C LYS A 170 -5.95 -3.21 -11.35
N ARG A 171 -5.65 -4.44 -11.72
CA ARG A 171 -4.29 -4.99 -11.72
C ARG A 171 -3.68 -4.84 -13.11
N ILE A 172 -2.49 -4.26 -13.15
CA ILE A 172 -1.71 -4.08 -14.38
C ILE A 172 -0.39 -4.81 -14.15
N TYR A 173 -0.14 -5.81 -14.97
CA TYR A 173 1.11 -6.55 -14.93
C TYR A 173 2.10 -5.89 -15.87
N LYS A 174 3.36 -5.77 -15.42
CA LYS A 174 4.45 -5.17 -16.21
C LYS A 174 5.59 -6.17 -16.29
N GLN A 175 6.07 -6.43 -17.48
CA GLN A 175 7.28 -7.20 -17.71
C GLN A 175 8.37 -6.26 -18.22
N ASN A 176 9.54 -6.25 -17.57
CA ASN A 176 10.68 -5.39 -17.93
C ASN A 176 10.32 -3.90 -18.09
N GLY A 177 9.36 -3.40 -17.26
CA GLY A 177 8.91 -2.01 -17.29
C GLY A 177 7.87 -1.67 -18.35
N ALA A 178 7.52 -2.57 -19.28
CA ALA A 178 6.41 -2.40 -20.20
C ALA A 178 5.11 -2.96 -19.61
N ALA A 179 3.98 -2.26 -19.80
CA ALA A 179 2.66 -2.79 -19.43
C ALA A 179 2.17 -3.74 -20.55
N GLU A 180 1.64 -4.90 -20.15
CA GLU A 180 0.88 -5.79 -21.01
C GLU A 180 -0.60 -5.41 -21.04
#